data_76901d9b4be0800bc368346a79a39a10
#
_entry.id   76901d9b4be0800bc368346a79a39a10
#
_cell.length_a   1.000
_cell.length_b   1.000
_cell.length_c   1.000
_cell.angle_alpha   90.00
_cell.angle_beta   90.00
_cell.angle_gamma   90.00
#
_symmetry.space_group_name_H-M   'P 1'
#
loop_
_entity.id
_entity.type
_entity.pdbx_description
1 polymer ?
#
loop_
_entity_poly.entity_id
_entity_poly.type
_entity_poly.pdbx_seq_one_letter_code
_entity_poly.pdbx_strand_id
1 'polypeptide(L)'
;MRFICNWRLQVGDFPEYNTRMNKKNIIHRALRGALLLALLSSFFLTPSLSQAQAPSESYTGEALCLPDAFLAPTTNCLAAGPSETLTELAKIGMSYPPKPLPASRPPAELTQNPVTVARINLPATEQAGVYSSLEAAVEGTNPSRRIAAGNGLRYVSYIGMQKVNGKAYVQLKTGEWMRASPAGYSYFQGLLFSRTPSNSFGWIVDHAKARSAPGYNNPEVGETIMRETPVQIYQVQAANGVDWYQIGPQAWMERRYIRQVRINTTPPQGVEGGRWIEVNLYDQTVAVYDNRQLVFATMVATGGEPFYTRPGLFQIYKKKPLETMQGAFEGDRSDFYYLEDVPWTMYFDQARALHGAYWRAWYGYAGTHGCVNFSIGDAAWLYEWAQEGDPVYVWDPSGETPTDPSLYGEGGA
;
A
#
# COMPACT_ATOMS: atom_id res chain seq x y z
N MET A 1 -15.09 24.29 22.64
CA MET A 1 -14.78 23.25 23.64
C MET A 1 -13.51 22.54 23.20
N ARG A 2 -12.40 22.80 23.90
CA ARG A 2 -11.07 22.23 23.55
C ARG A 2 -10.90 20.90 24.28
N PHE A 3 -10.54 19.84 23.58
CA PHE A 3 -9.97 18.64 24.19
C PHE A 3 -8.51 18.51 23.74
N ILE A 4 -7.61 18.67 24.69
CA ILE A 4 -6.18 18.42 24.57
C ILE A 4 -5.96 17.00 25.11
N CYS A 5 -5.46 16.09 24.30
CA CYS A 5 -5.02 14.78 24.75
C CYS A 5 -3.49 14.73 24.71
N ASN A 6 -2.89 14.77 25.89
CA ASN A 6 -1.46 14.59 26.14
C ASN A 6 -1.15 13.08 26.26
N TRP A 7 -0.32 12.55 25.38
CA TRP A 7 0.31 11.24 25.57
C TRP A 7 1.81 11.41 25.83
N ARG A 8 2.21 11.12 27.08
CA ARG A 8 3.62 10.92 27.45
C ARG A 8 3.97 9.45 27.25
N LEU A 9 4.93 9.17 26.39
CA LEU A 9 5.60 7.87 26.33
C LEU A 9 6.68 7.80 27.41
N GLN A 10 6.53 6.85 28.34
CA GLN A 10 7.60 6.43 29.25
C GLN A 10 8.50 5.42 28.52
N VAL A 11 9.79 5.73 28.47
CA VAL A 11 10.82 4.81 28.03
C VAL A 11 11.22 3.96 29.24
N GLY A 12 10.97 2.65 29.18
CA GLY A 12 11.42 1.69 30.18
C GLY A 12 12.78 1.10 29.81
N ASP A 13 13.69 1.09 30.78
CA ASP A 13 15.03 0.50 30.69
C ASP A 13 14.96 -1.01 30.56
N PHE A 14 15.73 -1.57 29.61
CA PHE A 14 15.98 -3.01 29.48
C PHE A 14 17.29 -3.38 30.19
N PRO A 15 17.31 -4.44 31.02
CA PRO A 15 18.54 -4.91 31.64
C PRO A 15 19.39 -5.75 30.69
N GLU A 16 20.69 -5.48 30.69
CA GLU A 16 21.72 -6.28 30.00
C GLU A 16 21.80 -7.70 30.58
N TYR A 17 21.68 -8.69 29.72
CA TYR A 17 21.95 -10.10 30.07
C TYR A 17 23.42 -10.47 29.76
N ASN A 18 24.18 -10.68 30.87
CA ASN A 18 25.57 -11.11 30.83
C ASN A 18 25.60 -12.64 30.91
N THR A 19 25.86 -13.34 29.81
CA THR A 19 25.96 -14.81 29.79
C THR A 19 27.43 -15.25 29.81
N ARG A 20 27.96 -15.53 31.00
CA ARG A 20 29.16 -16.38 31.17
C ARG A 20 28.70 -17.82 31.44
N MET A 21 28.77 -18.70 30.45
CA MET A 21 28.57 -20.13 30.65
C MET A 21 29.86 -20.84 31.10
N ASN A 22 29.76 -21.52 32.23
CA ASN A 22 30.82 -22.28 32.86
C ASN A 22 30.82 -23.75 32.35
N LYS A 23 31.90 -24.16 31.66
CA LYS A 23 32.04 -25.43 30.92
C LYS A 23 32.17 -26.70 31.76
N LYS A 24 31.98 -26.70 33.09
CA LYS A 24 32.26 -27.86 33.94
C LYS A 24 31.03 -28.74 34.30
N ASN A 25 29.82 -28.40 33.90
CA ASN A 25 28.59 -29.13 34.33
C ASN A 25 27.90 -29.98 33.24
N ILE A 26 28.56 -30.20 32.10
CA ILE A 26 27.89 -30.92 30.97
C ILE A 26 28.11 -32.46 31.09
N ILE A 27 29.15 -32.94 31.78
CA ILE A 27 29.48 -34.39 31.78
C ILE A 27 28.64 -35.20 32.78
N HIS A 28 28.14 -34.60 33.87
CA HIS A 28 27.35 -35.35 34.86
C HIS A 28 25.84 -35.45 34.59
N ARG A 29 25.33 -34.77 33.59
CA ARG A 29 23.89 -34.87 33.19
C ARG A 29 23.65 -35.91 32.10
N ALA A 30 24.63 -36.29 31.32
CA ALA A 30 24.50 -37.30 30.27
C ALA A 30 24.37 -38.76 30.82
N LEU A 31 24.95 -39.05 31.97
CA LEU A 31 24.88 -40.44 32.56
C LEU A 31 23.60 -40.74 33.38
N ARG A 32 22.86 -39.72 33.80
CA ARG A 32 21.54 -39.92 34.46
C ARG A 32 20.36 -40.00 33.52
N GLY A 33 20.50 -39.56 32.29
CA GLY A 33 19.43 -39.65 31.27
C GLY A 33 19.31 -41.01 30.61
N ALA A 34 20.39 -41.80 30.55
CA ALA A 34 20.42 -43.11 29.91
C ALA A 34 19.80 -44.21 30.76
N LEU A 35 19.77 -44.07 32.10
CA LEU A 35 19.17 -45.08 33.01
C LEU A 35 17.64 -44.93 33.16
N LEU A 36 17.07 -43.77 32.86
CA LEU A 36 15.63 -43.54 32.92
C LEU A 36 14.89 -43.90 31.61
N LEU A 37 15.60 -44.02 30.50
CA LEU A 37 15.01 -44.46 29.23
C LEU A 37 14.88 -45.99 29.11
N ALA A 38 15.63 -46.77 29.91
CA ALA A 38 15.56 -48.23 29.90
C ALA A 38 14.42 -48.81 30.77
N LEU A 39 13.77 -48.01 31.63
CA LEU A 39 12.65 -48.43 32.47
C LEU A 39 11.28 -47.99 31.97
N LEU A 40 11.20 -47.23 30.88
CA LEU A 40 9.95 -46.77 30.26
C LEU A 40 9.53 -47.57 29.01
N SER A 41 10.31 -48.59 28.62
CA SER A 41 10.02 -49.42 27.43
C SER A 41 9.12 -50.63 27.69
N SER A 42 8.59 -50.82 28.89
CA SER A 42 7.76 -52.02 29.23
C SER A 42 6.28 -51.72 29.48
N PHE A 43 5.78 -50.53 29.18
CA PHE A 43 4.35 -50.23 29.23
C PHE A 43 3.81 -49.69 27.88
N PHE A 44 4.08 -50.39 26.80
CA PHE A 44 3.21 -50.27 25.62
C PHE A 44 2.06 -51.29 25.78
N LEU A 45 1.10 -50.92 26.58
CA LEU A 45 -0.27 -51.40 26.41
C LEU A 45 -0.73 -50.84 25.05
N THR A 46 -0.83 -51.71 24.07
CA THR A 46 -1.50 -51.39 22.80
C THR A 46 -2.89 -50.86 23.16
N PRO A 47 -3.22 -49.60 22.83
CA PRO A 47 -4.59 -49.17 22.83
C PRO A 47 -5.27 -50.07 21.79
N SER A 48 -6.13 -50.97 22.20
CA SER A 48 -7.14 -51.52 21.29
C SER A 48 -7.86 -50.32 20.75
N LEU A 49 -7.62 -50.01 19.45
CA LEU A 49 -8.47 -49.17 18.67
C LEU A 49 -9.87 -49.77 18.78
N SER A 50 -10.64 -49.28 19.76
CA SER A 50 -12.09 -49.42 19.71
C SER A 50 -12.46 -48.73 18.39
N GLN A 51 -12.62 -49.51 17.34
CA GLN A 51 -13.37 -49.07 16.16
C GLN A 51 -14.75 -48.72 16.72
N ALA A 52 -14.98 -47.42 16.90
CA ALA A 52 -16.33 -46.91 16.97
C ALA A 52 -16.95 -47.35 15.63
N GLN A 53 -17.69 -48.43 15.61
CA GLN A 53 -18.63 -48.74 14.56
C GLN A 53 -19.60 -47.58 14.53
N ALA A 54 -19.34 -46.65 13.63
CA ALA A 54 -20.37 -45.71 13.21
C ALA A 54 -21.59 -46.55 12.82
N PRO A 55 -22.80 -46.20 13.28
CA PRO A 55 -23.99 -46.87 12.82
C PRO A 55 -23.98 -46.82 11.29
N SER A 56 -23.91 -47.97 10.67
CA SER A 56 -24.02 -48.10 9.21
C SER A 56 -25.48 -47.92 8.83
N GLU A 57 -26.00 -46.69 8.94
CA GLU A 57 -27.12 -46.31 8.11
C GLU A 57 -26.54 -46.23 6.70
N SER A 58 -26.81 -47.28 5.92
CA SER A 58 -26.43 -47.30 4.52
C SER A 58 -27.19 -46.18 3.83
N TYR A 59 -26.48 -45.09 3.51
CA TYR A 59 -27.01 -44.02 2.64
C TYR A 59 -27.45 -44.65 1.31
N THR A 60 -28.77 -44.66 1.07
CA THR A 60 -29.40 -45.24 -0.12
C THR A 60 -29.69 -44.16 -1.18
N GLY A 61 -29.27 -42.92 -0.98
CA GLY A 61 -29.43 -41.82 -1.91
C GLY A 61 -28.39 -41.81 -3.05
N GLU A 62 -28.41 -40.72 -3.81
CA GLU A 62 -27.40 -40.47 -4.85
C GLU A 62 -25.99 -40.43 -4.25
N ALA A 63 -24.97 -40.88 -4.99
CA ALA A 63 -23.60 -40.84 -4.55
C ALA A 63 -23.18 -39.42 -4.17
N LEU A 64 -22.55 -39.23 -3.00
CA LEU A 64 -22.03 -37.93 -2.61
C LEU A 64 -20.73 -37.65 -3.33
N CYS A 65 -20.54 -36.39 -3.77
CA CYS A 65 -19.29 -35.94 -4.40
C CYS A 65 -18.13 -35.99 -3.40
N LEU A 66 -16.97 -36.40 -3.87
CA LEU A 66 -15.71 -36.16 -3.19
C LEU A 66 -15.40 -34.66 -3.20
N PRO A 67 -14.67 -34.13 -2.19
CA PRO A 67 -14.36 -32.70 -2.10
C PRO A 67 -13.70 -32.08 -3.34
N ASP A 68 -12.97 -32.85 -4.12
CA ASP A 68 -12.23 -32.41 -5.32
C ASP A 68 -13.02 -32.58 -6.61
N ALA A 69 -14.15 -33.29 -6.58
CA ALA A 69 -14.97 -33.55 -7.78
C ALA A 69 -15.92 -32.39 -8.14
N PHE A 70 -16.07 -31.41 -7.27
CA PHE A 70 -17.06 -30.34 -7.39
C PHE A 70 -16.85 -29.39 -8.59
N LEU A 71 -15.66 -29.39 -9.21
CA LEU A 71 -15.37 -28.56 -10.40
C LEU A 71 -15.68 -29.27 -11.72
N ALA A 72 -16.00 -30.54 -11.70
CA ALA A 72 -16.27 -31.28 -12.93
C ALA A 72 -17.71 -31.03 -13.42
N PRO A 73 -17.94 -30.57 -14.66
CA PRO A 73 -19.25 -30.20 -15.17
C PRO A 73 -20.19 -31.38 -15.37
N THR A 74 -19.75 -32.60 -15.20
CA THR A 74 -20.50 -33.85 -15.45
C THR A 74 -20.46 -34.82 -14.25
N THR A 75 -20.46 -34.31 -13.04
CA THR A 75 -20.49 -35.17 -11.85
C THR A 75 -21.87 -35.77 -11.65
N ASN A 76 -21.96 -37.08 -11.67
CA ASN A 76 -23.18 -37.83 -11.29
C ASN A 76 -23.22 -38.05 -9.77
N CYS A 77 -22.95 -37.02 -8.99
CA CYS A 77 -22.92 -37.08 -7.54
C CYS A 77 -23.57 -35.85 -6.93
N LEU A 78 -24.17 -36.01 -5.75
CA LEU A 78 -24.80 -34.93 -5.00
C LEU A 78 -23.76 -34.19 -4.17
N ALA A 79 -23.61 -32.89 -4.38
CA ALA A 79 -22.81 -32.03 -3.50
C ALA A 79 -23.58 -31.80 -2.21
N ALA A 80 -23.07 -32.32 -1.10
CA ALA A 80 -23.68 -32.17 0.23
C ALA A 80 -22.61 -31.98 1.31
N GLY A 81 -22.96 -31.31 2.40
CA GLY A 81 -22.05 -31.07 3.53
C GLY A 81 -20.79 -30.30 3.07
N PRO A 82 -19.58 -30.82 3.38
CA PRO A 82 -18.33 -30.15 2.99
C PRO A 82 -18.19 -29.96 1.48
N SER A 83 -18.66 -30.90 0.66
CA SER A 83 -18.59 -30.78 -0.80
C SER A 83 -19.54 -29.73 -1.35
N GLU A 84 -20.70 -29.53 -0.74
CA GLU A 84 -21.61 -28.43 -1.09
C GLU A 84 -20.97 -27.07 -0.80
N THR A 85 -20.43 -26.89 0.41
CA THR A 85 -19.73 -25.67 0.81
C THR A 85 -18.55 -25.37 -0.13
N LEU A 86 -17.73 -26.39 -0.43
CA LEU A 86 -16.58 -26.22 -1.33
C LEU A 86 -17.03 -25.90 -2.76
N THR A 87 -18.16 -26.48 -3.21
CA THR A 87 -18.74 -26.19 -4.52
C THR A 87 -19.21 -24.74 -4.59
N GLU A 88 -19.92 -24.21 -3.59
CA GLU A 88 -20.36 -22.83 -3.55
C GLU A 88 -19.16 -21.86 -3.52
N LEU A 89 -18.14 -22.15 -2.72
CA LEU A 89 -16.90 -21.35 -2.70
C LEU A 89 -16.19 -21.37 -4.06
N ALA A 90 -16.13 -22.53 -4.72
CA ALA A 90 -15.49 -22.66 -6.02
C ALA A 90 -16.22 -21.88 -7.14
N LYS A 91 -17.56 -21.79 -7.08
CA LYS A 91 -18.36 -20.99 -8.04
C LYS A 91 -17.98 -19.52 -8.04
N ILE A 92 -17.54 -18.98 -6.90
CA ILE A 92 -17.03 -17.61 -6.77
C ILE A 92 -15.51 -17.51 -6.89
N GLY A 93 -14.83 -18.58 -7.33
CA GLY A 93 -13.37 -18.60 -7.50
C GLY A 93 -12.57 -18.73 -6.21
N MET A 94 -13.21 -19.06 -5.08
CA MET A 94 -12.55 -19.22 -3.79
C MET A 94 -12.19 -20.69 -3.55
N SER A 95 -10.89 -20.98 -3.43
CA SER A 95 -10.43 -22.28 -2.92
C SER A 95 -10.48 -22.34 -1.40
N TYR A 96 -10.56 -23.53 -0.84
CA TYR A 96 -10.42 -23.73 0.61
C TYR A 96 -9.33 -24.78 0.90
N PRO A 97 -8.29 -24.47 1.67
CA PRO A 97 -7.99 -23.14 2.21
C PRO A 97 -7.75 -22.09 1.08
N PRO A 98 -7.99 -20.80 1.36
CA PRO A 98 -7.76 -19.72 0.37
C PRO A 98 -6.30 -19.73 -0.08
N LYS A 99 -6.07 -19.69 -1.40
CA LYS A 99 -4.72 -19.54 -1.97
C LYS A 99 -4.27 -18.09 -1.84
N PRO A 100 -3.02 -17.84 -1.44
CA PRO A 100 -2.49 -16.47 -1.44
C PRO A 100 -2.42 -15.89 -2.86
N LEU A 101 -2.37 -14.56 -2.96
CA LEU A 101 -2.07 -13.90 -4.21
C LEU A 101 -0.71 -14.39 -4.74
N PRO A 102 -0.57 -14.60 -6.07
CA PRO A 102 0.71 -14.99 -6.68
C PRO A 102 1.64 -13.77 -6.79
N ALA A 103 1.94 -13.16 -5.66
CA ALA A 103 2.59 -11.87 -5.59
C ALA A 103 3.69 -11.83 -4.52
N SER A 104 4.63 -10.93 -4.71
CA SER A 104 5.68 -10.55 -3.76
C SER A 104 5.75 -9.03 -3.65
N ARG A 105 6.40 -8.52 -2.61
CA ARG A 105 6.70 -7.09 -2.54
C ARG A 105 7.93 -6.76 -3.41
N PRO A 106 8.02 -5.54 -3.97
CA PRO A 106 9.25 -5.05 -4.57
C PRO A 106 10.44 -5.15 -3.58
N PRO A 107 11.69 -5.18 -4.08
CA PRO A 107 12.87 -5.16 -3.24
C PRO A 107 12.84 -4.04 -2.21
N ALA A 108 13.16 -4.34 -0.94
CA ALA A 108 13.04 -3.38 0.16
C ALA A 108 13.99 -2.18 0.02
N GLU A 109 15.13 -2.34 -0.65
CA GLU A 109 16.09 -1.29 -0.94
C GLU A 109 15.50 -0.16 -1.79
N LEU A 110 14.49 -0.43 -2.63
CA LEU A 110 13.79 0.60 -3.40
C LEU A 110 13.03 1.60 -2.53
N THR A 111 12.70 1.24 -1.28
CA THR A 111 12.02 2.15 -0.35
C THR A 111 12.92 3.27 0.15
N GLN A 112 14.22 3.20 -0.10
CA GLN A 112 15.14 4.26 0.29
C GLN A 112 14.95 5.48 -0.61
N ASN A 113 14.66 6.63 0.02
CA ASN A 113 14.62 7.88 -0.72
C ASN A 113 16.05 8.24 -1.20
N PRO A 114 16.26 8.55 -2.48
CA PRO A 114 17.58 8.90 -3.01
C PRO A 114 18.15 10.19 -2.41
N VAL A 115 17.33 10.98 -1.72
CA VAL A 115 17.72 12.22 -1.05
C VAL A 115 17.19 12.28 0.38
N THR A 116 17.91 12.92 1.27
CA THR A 116 17.39 13.28 2.60
C THR A 116 16.60 14.57 2.50
N VAL A 117 15.43 14.61 3.16
CA VAL A 117 14.49 15.73 3.05
C VAL A 117 14.14 16.33 4.40
N ALA A 118 13.92 17.63 4.41
CA ALA A 118 13.50 18.38 5.59
C ALA A 118 12.28 19.24 5.28
N ARG A 119 11.33 19.29 6.21
CA ARG A 119 10.15 20.13 6.11
C ARG A 119 10.44 21.53 6.66
N ILE A 120 10.02 22.54 5.93
CA ILE A 120 10.03 23.94 6.38
C ILE A 120 8.80 24.15 7.28
N ASN A 121 9.03 24.15 8.59
CA ASN A 121 7.98 24.30 9.61
C ASN A 121 7.84 25.77 10.03
N LEU A 122 7.49 26.62 9.09
CA LEU A 122 7.17 28.04 9.33
C LEU A 122 5.68 28.29 9.07
N PRO A 123 5.08 29.30 9.71
CA PRO A 123 3.73 29.74 9.37
C PRO A 123 3.57 29.99 7.88
N ALA A 124 2.35 29.82 7.38
CA ALA A 124 2.02 30.03 5.97
C ALA A 124 2.33 31.45 5.46
N THR A 125 2.30 32.42 6.36
CA THR A 125 2.58 33.84 6.08
C THR A 125 4.07 34.18 6.06
N GLU A 126 4.94 33.24 6.46
CA GLU A 126 6.37 33.48 6.60
C GLU A 126 7.15 32.87 5.44
N GLN A 127 8.02 33.69 4.85
CA GLN A 127 9.05 33.24 3.91
C GLN A 127 10.19 32.54 4.67
N ALA A 128 10.74 31.47 4.11
CA ALA A 128 11.88 30.78 4.68
C ALA A 128 13.19 31.39 4.17
N GLY A 129 14.00 31.95 5.08
CA GLY A 129 15.33 32.45 4.74
C GLY A 129 16.33 31.32 4.46
N VAL A 130 17.15 31.48 3.46
CA VAL A 130 18.31 30.65 3.12
C VAL A 130 19.56 31.50 3.25
N TYR A 131 20.61 31.00 3.91
CA TYR A 131 21.73 31.77 4.38
C TYR A 131 23.07 31.16 3.94
N SER A 132 24.08 31.99 3.78
CA SER A 132 25.43 31.53 3.36
C SER A 132 26.16 30.69 4.40
N SER A 133 25.81 30.79 5.68
CA SER A 133 26.43 30.02 6.77
C SER A 133 25.43 29.59 7.82
N LEU A 134 25.82 28.64 8.68
CA LEU A 134 25.01 28.22 9.82
C LEU A 134 24.79 29.34 10.83
N GLU A 135 25.82 30.14 11.11
CA GLU A 135 25.74 31.27 12.04
C GLU A 135 24.70 32.27 11.60
N ALA A 136 24.74 32.68 10.31
CA ALA A 136 23.75 33.59 9.72
C ALA A 136 22.33 33.00 9.75
N ALA A 137 22.19 31.68 9.55
CA ALA A 137 20.90 31.00 9.65
C ALA A 137 20.36 30.96 11.09
N VAL A 138 21.23 30.81 12.09
CA VAL A 138 20.87 30.82 13.51
C VAL A 138 20.47 32.23 13.95
N GLU A 139 21.18 33.25 13.53
CA GLU A 139 20.87 34.66 13.81
C GLU A 139 19.64 35.15 13.04
N GLY A 140 19.35 34.55 11.87
CA GLY A 140 18.25 34.97 11.00
C GLY A 140 18.49 36.26 10.24
N THR A 141 19.77 36.67 10.07
CA THR A 141 20.16 37.95 9.48
C THR A 141 20.70 37.76 8.07
N ASN A 142 20.37 38.69 7.16
CA ASN A 142 20.93 38.75 5.79
C ASN A 142 20.77 37.45 4.98
N PRO A 143 19.55 36.95 4.75
CA PRO A 143 19.36 35.77 3.90
C PRO A 143 19.84 36.05 2.48
N SER A 144 20.57 35.11 1.88
CA SER A 144 20.99 35.16 0.47
C SER A 144 19.79 35.05 -0.49
N ARG A 145 18.78 34.30 -0.10
CA ARG A 145 17.49 34.15 -0.83
C ARG A 145 16.39 33.73 0.14
N ARG A 146 15.15 33.74 -0.34
CA ARG A 146 13.98 33.29 0.42
C ARG A 146 13.14 32.33 -0.41
N ILE A 147 12.60 31.27 0.23
CA ILE A 147 11.54 30.45 -0.29
C ILE A 147 10.22 31.11 0.10
N ALA A 148 9.31 31.24 -0.86
CA ALA A 148 8.06 31.97 -0.67
C ALA A 148 7.20 31.41 0.47
N ALA A 149 6.35 32.28 1.03
CA ALA A 149 5.30 31.92 1.95
C ALA A 149 4.18 31.13 1.25
N GLY A 150 3.36 30.39 1.99
CA GLY A 150 2.22 29.65 1.45
C GLY A 150 1.75 28.55 2.40
N ASN A 151 0.49 28.12 2.24
CA ASN A 151 -0.13 27.04 3.00
C ASN A 151 0.24 25.64 2.44
N GLY A 152 0.84 25.60 1.27
CA GLY A 152 1.26 24.36 0.61
C GLY A 152 2.41 23.66 1.32
N LEU A 153 2.74 22.49 0.84
CA LEU A 153 3.86 21.71 1.35
C LEU A 153 5.19 22.37 0.94
N ARG A 154 6.09 22.60 1.91
CA ARG A 154 7.41 23.16 1.65
C ARG A 154 8.49 22.23 2.21
N TYR A 155 9.26 21.62 1.32
CA TYR A 155 10.33 20.69 1.65
C TYR A 155 11.60 21.01 0.86
N VAL A 156 12.74 20.79 1.48
CA VAL A 156 14.07 20.93 0.86
C VAL A 156 14.84 19.63 1.03
N SER A 157 15.72 19.34 0.08
CA SER A 157 16.73 18.31 0.24
C SER A 157 17.97 18.85 0.92
N TYR A 158 18.67 18.01 1.69
CA TYR A 158 19.85 18.46 2.43
C TYR A 158 20.95 17.40 2.48
N ILE A 159 22.18 17.86 2.69
CA ILE A 159 23.38 17.02 2.77
C ILE A 159 24.00 16.99 4.16
N GLY A 160 23.63 17.92 5.04
CA GLY A 160 24.12 18.02 6.41
C GLY A 160 23.08 18.65 7.34
N MET A 161 23.18 18.37 8.62
CA MET A 161 22.25 18.93 9.63
C MET A 161 22.99 19.21 10.92
N GLN A 162 22.62 20.32 11.56
CA GLN A 162 23.05 20.65 12.92
C GLN A 162 21.84 21.10 13.78
N LYS A 163 21.92 20.82 15.09
CA LYS A 163 20.96 21.33 16.07
C LYS A 163 21.61 22.42 16.89
N VAL A 164 21.01 23.60 16.88
CA VAL A 164 21.44 24.76 17.67
C VAL A 164 20.25 25.25 18.48
N ASN A 165 20.38 25.35 19.79
CA ASN A 165 19.34 25.78 20.72
C ASN A 165 18.02 25.00 20.53
N GLY A 166 18.10 23.66 20.33
CA GLY A 166 16.95 22.77 20.13
C GLY A 166 16.27 22.87 18.75
N LYS A 167 16.72 23.75 17.86
CA LYS A 167 16.22 23.90 16.49
C LYS A 167 17.12 23.20 15.50
N ALA A 168 16.54 22.56 14.50
CA ALA A 168 17.28 21.92 13.41
C ALA A 168 17.57 22.93 12.28
N TYR A 169 18.79 22.91 11.80
CA TYR A 169 19.28 23.65 10.63
C TYR A 169 19.89 22.66 9.66
N VAL A 170 19.54 22.77 8.40
CA VAL A 170 19.98 21.86 7.35
C VAL A 170 20.89 22.58 6.36
N GLN A 171 21.89 21.86 5.87
CA GLN A 171 22.80 22.34 4.81
C GLN A 171 22.27 21.81 3.48
N LEU A 172 21.95 22.74 2.58
CA LEU A 172 21.47 22.43 1.24
C LEU A 172 22.65 21.97 0.35
N LYS A 173 22.35 21.34 -0.79
CA LYS A 173 23.35 20.93 -1.79
C LYS A 173 24.20 22.09 -2.31
N THR A 174 23.67 23.30 -2.27
CA THR A 174 24.38 24.56 -2.63
C THR A 174 25.41 25.00 -1.59
N GLY A 175 25.47 24.34 -0.44
CA GLY A 175 26.29 24.74 0.72
C GLY A 175 25.61 25.75 1.65
N GLU A 176 24.50 26.34 1.25
CA GLU A 176 23.69 27.26 2.05
C GLU A 176 23.01 26.54 3.22
N TRP A 177 22.62 27.28 4.23
CA TRP A 177 21.94 26.79 5.43
C TRP A 177 20.56 27.40 5.61
N MET A 178 19.63 26.63 6.16
CA MET A 178 18.32 27.11 6.54
C MET A 178 17.72 26.32 7.71
N ARG A 179 16.74 26.94 8.36
CA ARG A 179 15.96 26.28 9.41
C ARG A 179 14.90 25.38 8.77
N ALA A 180 15.05 24.06 8.94
CA ALA A 180 14.06 23.06 8.55
C ALA A 180 14.22 21.80 9.42
N SER A 181 13.18 21.00 9.51
CA SER A 181 13.20 19.78 10.34
C SER A 181 13.28 18.54 9.46
N PRO A 182 14.17 17.58 9.73
CA PRO A 182 14.20 16.31 9.02
C PRO A 182 12.82 15.67 8.98
N ALA A 183 12.45 15.13 7.83
CA ALA A 183 11.16 14.50 7.59
C ALA A 183 11.33 13.02 7.25
N GLY A 184 10.43 12.20 7.78
CA GLY A 184 10.25 10.81 7.37
C GLY A 184 9.22 10.67 6.25
N TYR A 185 9.12 9.49 5.69
CA TYR A 185 8.18 9.13 4.63
C TYR A 185 7.61 7.73 4.84
N SER A 186 6.57 7.41 4.06
CA SER A 186 5.92 6.10 4.12
C SER A 186 6.77 5.01 3.46
N TYR A 187 6.73 3.82 4.07
CA TYR A 187 7.35 2.60 3.54
C TYR A 187 6.32 1.66 2.86
N PHE A 188 5.12 2.15 2.56
CA PHE A 188 4.14 1.35 1.83
C PHE A 188 4.76 0.81 0.53
N GLN A 189 4.44 -0.45 0.22
CA GLN A 189 4.85 -1.11 -1.03
C GLN A 189 3.67 -1.84 -1.64
N GLY A 190 3.51 -1.67 -2.95
CA GLY A 190 2.62 -2.45 -3.79
C GLY A 190 3.05 -3.91 -3.93
N LEU A 191 2.54 -4.56 -4.95
CA LEU A 191 2.76 -5.99 -5.21
C LEU A 191 3.26 -6.23 -6.63
N LEU A 192 4.30 -7.06 -6.74
CA LEU A 192 4.78 -7.65 -7.99
C LEU A 192 4.09 -9.00 -8.20
N PHE A 193 3.65 -9.27 -9.42
CA PHE A 193 2.92 -10.48 -9.76
C PHE A 193 3.76 -11.41 -10.64
N SER A 194 3.90 -12.67 -10.25
CA SER A 194 4.52 -13.72 -11.08
C SER A 194 3.58 -14.24 -12.17
N ARG A 195 2.28 -14.02 -12.00
CA ARG A 195 1.20 -14.27 -12.97
C ARG A 195 0.00 -13.42 -12.60
N THR A 196 -0.85 -13.10 -13.57
CA THR A 196 -2.10 -12.40 -13.33
C THR A 196 -3.00 -13.22 -12.38
N PRO A 197 -3.47 -12.65 -11.25
CA PRO A 197 -4.44 -13.32 -10.38
C PRO A 197 -5.77 -13.59 -11.10
N SER A 198 -6.45 -14.67 -10.75
CA SER A 198 -7.78 -15.00 -11.31
C SER A 198 -8.90 -14.12 -10.72
N ASN A 199 -8.72 -13.62 -9.51
CA ASN A 199 -9.69 -12.77 -8.83
C ASN A 199 -9.14 -11.36 -8.68
N SER A 200 -10.02 -10.37 -8.67
CA SER A 200 -9.68 -9.02 -8.25
C SER A 200 -9.14 -9.03 -6.81
N PHE A 201 -8.41 -8.00 -6.46
CA PHE A 201 -7.86 -7.82 -5.11
C PHE A 201 -7.79 -6.34 -4.79
N GLY A 202 -7.37 -6.02 -3.60
CA GLY A 202 -7.15 -4.63 -3.19
C GLY A 202 -6.46 -4.56 -1.84
N TRP A 203 -6.36 -3.37 -1.31
CA TRP A 203 -5.77 -3.12 0.02
C TRP A 203 -6.78 -2.50 0.95
N ILE A 204 -6.70 -2.90 2.22
CA ILE A 204 -7.41 -2.23 3.30
C ILE A 204 -6.76 -0.85 3.53
N VAL A 205 -7.56 0.22 3.52
CA VAL A 205 -7.05 1.60 3.69
C VAL A 205 -7.23 2.14 5.10
N ASP A 206 -8.08 1.52 5.90
CA ASP A 206 -8.24 1.81 7.33
C ASP A 206 -8.55 0.51 8.09
N HIS A 207 -8.18 0.46 9.35
CA HIS A 207 -8.42 -0.72 10.18
C HIS A 207 -9.91 -1.04 10.24
N ALA A 208 -10.29 -2.27 9.90
CA ALA A 208 -11.67 -2.70 9.88
C ALA A 208 -11.83 -4.19 10.17
N LYS A 209 -13.03 -4.58 10.63
CA LYS A 209 -13.44 -5.98 10.71
C LYS A 209 -14.40 -6.29 9.56
N ALA A 210 -14.32 -7.53 9.07
CA ALA A 210 -15.29 -8.03 8.12
C ALA A 210 -16.63 -8.30 8.83
N ARG A 211 -17.71 -8.37 8.04
CA ARG A 211 -19.03 -8.82 8.52
C ARG A 211 -19.39 -10.17 7.90
N SER A 212 -20.24 -10.92 8.58
CA SER A 212 -20.65 -12.27 8.12
C SER A 212 -21.42 -12.26 6.80
N ALA A 213 -22.07 -11.15 6.47
CA ALA A 213 -22.81 -10.92 5.24
C ALA A 213 -22.80 -9.42 4.89
N PRO A 214 -23.17 -9.03 3.63
CA PRO A 214 -23.29 -7.63 3.24
C PRO A 214 -24.31 -6.87 4.07
N GLY A 215 -23.98 -5.67 4.51
CA GLY A 215 -24.87 -4.75 5.24
C GLY A 215 -24.51 -4.55 6.71
N TYR A 216 -24.90 -3.39 7.23
CA TYR A 216 -24.50 -2.90 8.56
C TYR A 216 -25.09 -3.69 9.73
N ASN A 217 -26.21 -4.39 9.52
CA ASN A 217 -26.90 -5.16 10.57
C ASN A 217 -26.28 -6.54 10.82
N ASN A 218 -25.36 -6.98 9.96
CA ASN A 218 -24.71 -8.29 10.14
C ASN A 218 -23.56 -8.18 11.14
N PRO A 219 -23.35 -9.25 11.96
CA PRO A 219 -22.29 -9.23 12.96
C PRO A 219 -20.88 -9.14 12.33
N GLU A 220 -19.99 -8.50 13.05
CA GLU A 220 -18.56 -8.52 12.72
C GLU A 220 -17.99 -9.90 12.95
N VAL A 221 -17.06 -10.31 12.08
CA VAL A 221 -16.40 -11.62 12.12
C VAL A 221 -14.89 -11.47 11.95
N GLY A 222 -14.14 -12.39 12.53
CA GLY A 222 -12.69 -12.45 12.44
C GLY A 222 -11.98 -11.34 13.23
N GLU A 223 -10.68 -11.27 13.03
CA GLU A 223 -9.82 -10.25 13.63
C GLU A 223 -9.88 -8.93 12.84
N THR A 224 -9.44 -7.84 13.48
CA THR A 224 -9.27 -6.57 12.81
C THR A 224 -8.20 -6.69 11.71
N ILE A 225 -8.59 -6.39 10.47
CA ILE A 225 -7.67 -6.37 9.35
C ILE A 225 -6.99 -5.00 9.33
N MET A 226 -5.67 -5.04 9.31
CA MET A 226 -4.86 -3.84 9.42
C MET A 226 -4.80 -3.10 8.09
N ARG A 227 -4.59 -1.79 8.15
CA ARG A 227 -4.31 -0.97 6.98
C ARG A 227 -3.15 -1.54 6.16
N GLU A 228 -3.22 -1.38 4.85
CA GLU A 228 -2.23 -1.87 3.87
C GLU A 228 -2.16 -3.40 3.74
N THR A 229 -3.09 -4.13 4.37
CA THR A 229 -3.22 -5.57 4.16
C THR A 229 -3.85 -5.83 2.79
N PRO A 230 -3.19 -6.60 1.90
CA PRO A 230 -3.80 -7.00 0.64
C PRO A 230 -4.86 -8.09 0.88
N VAL A 231 -6.00 -7.97 0.21
CA VAL A 231 -7.11 -8.93 0.26
C VAL A 231 -7.58 -9.30 -1.14
N GLN A 232 -7.95 -10.56 -1.35
CA GLN A 232 -8.62 -10.97 -2.59
C GLN A 232 -10.11 -10.63 -2.50
N ILE A 233 -10.70 -10.30 -3.63
CA ILE A 233 -12.13 -9.98 -3.76
C ILE A 233 -12.77 -11.05 -4.64
N TYR A 234 -13.63 -11.85 -4.06
CA TYR A 234 -14.26 -13.00 -4.71
C TYR A 234 -15.63 -12.67 -5.27
N GLN A 235 -16.36 -11.79 -4.60
CA GLN A 235 -17.69 -11.38 -5.01
C GLN A 235 -17.97 -9.93 -4.58
N VAL A 236 -18.83 -9.24 -5.32
CA VAL A 236 -19.34 -7.91 -4.98
C VAL A 236 -20.86 -7.98 -4.87
N GLN A 237 -21.41 -7.45 -3.80
CA GLN A 237 -22.85 -7.37 -3.58
C GLN A 237 -23.24 -6.01 -3.00
N ALA A 238 -24.25 -5.38 -3.58
CA ALA A 238 -24.80 -4.13 -3.05
C ALA A 238 -25.70 -4.39 -1.84
N ALA A 239 -25.50 -3.64 -0.76
CA ALA A 239 -26.39 -3.61 0.40
C ALA A 239 -26.31 -2.24 1.09
N ASN A 240 -27.45 -1.74 1.56
CA ASN A 240 -27.54 -0.39 2.18
C ASN A 240 -27.03 0.75 1.26
N GLY A 241 -27.17 0.62 -0.05
CA GLY A 241 -26.75 1.64 -1.01
C GLY A 241 -25.25 1.69 -1.31
N VAL A 242 -24.47 0.73 -0.82
CA VAL A 242 -23.02 0.63 -1.04
C VAL A 242 -22.61 -0.79 -1.42
N ASP A 243 -21.48 -0.92 -2.10
CA ASP A 243 -20.89 -2.20 -2.44
C ASP A 243 -20.18 -2.83 -1.24
N TRP A 244 -20.36 -4.14 -1.11
CA TRP A 244 -19.67 -5.01 -0.16
C TRP A 244 -18.87 -6.04 -0.92
N TYR A 245 -17.63 -6.22 -0.50
CA TYR A 245 -16.69 -7.14 -1.13
C TYR A 245 -16.50 -8.36 -0.26
N GLN A 246 -16.73 -9.55 -0.83
CA GLN A 246 -16.42 -10.80 -0.15
C GLN A 246 -14.91 -11.03 -0.22
N ILE A 247 -14.26 -11.09 0.93
CA ILE A 247 -12.79 -11.24 1.08
C ILE A 247 -12.40 -12.59 1.67
N GLY A 248 -13.37 -13.40 2.05
CA GLY A 248 -13.17 -14.74 2.60
C GLY A 248 -14.52 -15.46 2.82
N PRO A 249 -14.50 -16.72 3.28
CA PRO A 249 -15.72 -17.42 3.63
C PRO A 249 -16.51 -16.64 4.69
N GLN A 250 -17.76 -16.24 4.37
CA GLN A 250 -18.60 -15.43 5.25
C GLN A 250 -17.90 -14.18 5.80
N ALA A 251 -17.01 -13.56 5.02
CA ALA A 251 -16.26 -12.37 5.40
C ALA A 251 -16.44 -11.30 4.33
N TRP A 252 -17.21 -10.27 4.67
CA TRP A 252 -17.57 -9.17 3.78
C TRP A 252 -17.07 -7.84 4.33
N MET A 253 -16.49 -7.03 3.46
CA MET A 253 -15.96 -5.71 3.79
C MET A 253 -16.65 -4.65 2.94
N GLU A 254 -17.06 -3.55 3.56
CA GLU A 254 -17.61 -2.41 2.85
C GLU A 254 -16.54 -1.77 1.94
N ARG A 255 -16.96 -1.33 0.75
CA ARG A 255 -16.09 -0.72 -0.25
C ARG A 255 -15.22 0.42 0.30
N ARG A 256 -15.73 1.23 1.23
CA ARG A 256 -14.96 2.38 1.78
C ARG A 256 -13.61 1.98 2.41
N TYR A 257 -13.51 0.75 2.90
CA TYR A 257 -12.30 0.22 3.52
C TYR A 257 -11.33 -0.45 2.54
N ILE A 258 -11.72 -0.64 1.28
CA ILE A 258 -10.90 -1.32 0.28
C ILE A 258 -10.66 -0.42 -0.92
N ARG A 259 -9.44 -0.44 -1.45
CA ARG A 259 -9.10 0.09 -2.78
C ARG A 259 -8.86 -1.09 -3.70
N GLN A 260 -9.79 -1.28 -4.63
CA GLN A 260 -9.79 -2.43 -5.52
C GLN A 260 -8.87 -2.22 -6.72
N VAL A 261 -8.08 -3.22 -7.04
CA VAL A 261 -7.44 -3.36 -8.36
C VAL A 261 -8.36 -4.20 -9.24
N ARG A 262 -8.93 -3.56 -10.27
CA ARG A 262 -9.80 -4.20 -11.26
C ARG A 262 -8.92 -4.75 -12.37
N ILE A 263 -8.68 -6.06 -12.37
CA ILE A 263 -7.80 -6.69 -13.34
C ILE A 263 -8.48 -6.69 -14.71
N ASN A 264 -7.85 -6.05 -15.68
CA ASN A 264 -8.27 -6.08 -17.07
C ASN A 264 -7.05 -6.30 -17.97
N THR A 265 -6.92 -7.50 -18.52
CA THR A 265 -5.80 -7.86 -19.41
C THR A 265 -6.04 -7.47 -20.88
N THR A 266 -7.19 -6.87 -21.18
CA THR A 266 -7.49 -6.31 -22.50
C THR A 266 -6.91 -4.90 -22.57
N PRO A 267 -6.00 -4.61 -23.51
CA PRO A 267 -5.46 -3.25 -23.63
C PRO A 267 -6.59 -2.22 -23.84
N PRO A 268 -6.50 -1.05 -23.21
CA PRO A 268 -7.42 0.04 -23.47
C PRO A 268 -7.43 0.44 -24.95
N GLN A 269 -8.54 1.01 -25.42
CA GLN A 269 -8.65 1.49 -26.80
C GLN A 269 -7.53 2.51 -27.10
N GLY A 270 -6.80 2.29 -28.18
CA GLY A 270 -5.67 3.11 -28.62
C GLY A 270 -4.32 2.67 -28.02
N VAL A 271 -4.29 1.69 -27.13
CA VAL A 271 -3.04 1.09 -26.66
C VAL A 271 -2.64 -0.02 -27.64
N GLU A 272 -1.53 0.17 -28.34
CA GLU A 272 -0.93 -0.84 -29.19
C GLU A 272 0.00 -1.74 -28.37
N GLY A 273 -0.07 -3.04 -28.64
CA GLY A 273 0.74 -4.03 -27.93
C GLY A 273 0.13 -4.47 -26.59
N GLY A 274 0.96 -4.86 -25.64
CA GLY A 274 0.53 -5.48 -24.39
C GLY A 274 1.10 -4.80 -23.14
N ARG A 275 1.61 -3.56 -23.28
CA ARG A 275 2.31 -2.83 -22.23
C ARG A 275 1.63 -1.50 -21.98
N TRP A 276 1.17 -1.27 -20.74
CA TRP A 276 0.57 0.00 -20.31
C TRP A 276 0.55 0.15 -18.79
N ILE A 277 0.39 1.38 -18.35
CA ILE A 277 0.12 1.78 -16.96
C ILE A 277 -1.34 2.20 -16.89
N GLU A 278 -2.12 1.61 -15.99
CA GLU A 278 -3.53 1.94 -15.77
C GLU A 278 -3.70 2.63 -14.42
N VAL A 279 -4.25 3.85 -14.43
CA VAL A 279 -4.55 4.65 -13.24
C VAL A 279 -6.07 4.69 -13.05
N ASN A 280 -6.55 4.10 -11.96
CA ASN A 280 -7.96 4.11 -11.58
C ASN A 280 -8.21 5.21 -10.55
N LEU A 281 -8.91 6.26 -10.97
CA LEU A 281 -9.19 7.43 -10.13
C LEU A 281 -10.20 7.15 -9.02
N TYR A 282 -11.15 6.24 -9.25
CA TYR A 282 -12.17 5.88 -8.28
C TYR A 282 -11.61 5.02 -7.15
N ASP A 283 -10.81 4.03 -7.48
CA ASP A 283 -10.21 3.13 -6.51
C ASP A 283 -8.83 3.60 -6.03
N GLN A 284 -8.30 4.70 -6.59
CA GLN A 284 -6.99 5.24 -6.22
C GLN A 284 -5.87 4.19 -6.27
N THR A 285 -5.87 3.43 -7.37
CA THR A 285 -4.91 2.35 -7.62
C THR A 285 -4.24 2.50 -8.97
N VAL A 286 -3.06 1.94 -9.08
CA VAL A 286 -2.35 1.74 -10.35
C VAL A 286 -2.14 0.26 -10.58
N ALA A 287 -2.39 -0.17 -11.82
CA ALA A 287 -2.06 -1.50 -12.32
C ALA A 287 -1.12 -1.37 -13.54
N VAL A 288 -0.08 -2.16 -13.58
CA VAL A 288 0.92 -2.15 -14.65
C VAL A 288 0.90 -3.48 -15.37
N TYR A 289 0.78 -3.41 -16.68
CA TYR A 289 0.67 -4.58 -17.52
C TYR A 289 1.87 -4.68 -18.46
N ASP A 290 2.39 -5.90 -18.62
CA ASP A 290 3.40 -6.26 -19.60
C ASP A 290 2.98 -7.56 -20.29
N ASN A 291 3.05 -7.59 -21.62
CA ASN A 291 2.52 -8.72 -22.43
C ASN A 291 1.07 -9.09 -22.04
N ARG A 292 0.24 -8.11 -21.71
CA ARG A 292 -1.15 -8.27 -21.22
C ARG A 292 -1.26 -9.03 -19.90
N GLN A 293 -0.19 -9.14 -19.14
CA GLN A 293 -0.20 -9.71 -17.80
C GLN A 293 -0.02 -8.61 -16.78
N LEU A 294 -0.76 -8.69 -15.69
CA LEU A 294 -0.53 -7.80 -14.55
C LEU A 294 0.83 -8.14 -13.93
N VAL A 295 1.76 -7.20 -13.97
CA VAL A 295 3.12 -7.39 -13.41
C VAL A 295 3.33 -6.62 -12.10
N PHE A 296 2.58 -5.53 -11.91
CA PHE A 296 2.65 -4.73 -10.67
C PHE A 296 1.32 -4.03 -10.40
N ALA A 297 1.01 -3.83 -9.13
CA ALA A 297 -0.08 -2.95 -8.72
C ALA A 297 0.21 -2.31 -7.36
N THR A 298 -0.37 -1.11 -7.16
CA THR A 298 -0.19 -0.34 -5.91
C THR A 298 -1.36 0.61 -5.66
N MET A 299 -1.46 1.10 -4.43
CA MET A 299 -2.28 2.26 -4.09
C MET A 299 -1.51 3.56 -4.38
N VAL A 300 -2.23 4.55 -4.86
CA VAL A 300 -1.71 5.89 -5.16
C VAL A 300 -2.56 6.97 -4.51
N ALA A 301 -2.16 8.22 -4.69
CA ALA A 301 -3.02 9.37 -4.49
C ALA A 301 -3.03 10.21 -5.76
N THR A 302 -4.22 10.48 -6.28
CA THR A 302 -4.42 11.29 -7.50
C THR A 302 -4.99 12.66 -7.17
N GLY A 303 -5.17 13.48 -8.17
CA GLY A 303 -5.87 14.75 -8.05
C GLY A 303 -7.32 14.59 -7.63
N GLY A 304 -7.80 15.50 -6.82
CA GLY A 304 -9.20 15.64 -6.41
C GLY A 304 -9.73 17.02 -6.72
N GLU A 305 -11.02 17.25 -6.46
CA GLU A 305 -11.64 18.55 -6.71
C GLU A 305 -10.88 19.69 -6.01
N PRO A 306 -10.62 20.81 -6.69
CA PRO A 306 -10.88 21.10 -8.12
C PRO A 306 -9.73 20.69 -9.06
N PHE A 307 -8.67 20.04 -8.57
CA PHE A 307 -7.44 19.75 -9.30
C PHE A 307 -7.35 18.28 -9.71
N TYR A 308 -8.28 17.82 -10.50
CA TYR A 308 -8.36 16.42 -10.91
C TYR A 308 -7.16 15.96 -11.75
N THR A 309 -6.79 14.69 -11.61
CA THR A 309 -5.99 14.00 -12.63
C THR A 309 -6.89 13.73 -13.83
N ARG A 310 -6.48 14.17 -15.02
CA ARG A 310 -7.31 14.13 -16.22
C ARG A 310 -7.51 12.69 -16.74
N PRO A 311 -8.75 12.21 -16.91
CA PRO A 311 -9.03 10.95 -17.60
C PRO A 311 -8.59 11.02 -19.07
N GLY A 312 -8.09 9.90 -19.61
CA GLY A 312 -7.68 9.81 -21.00
C GLY A 312 -6.55 8.81 -21.21
N LEU A 313 -6.13 8.71 -22.47
CA LEU A 313 -4.95 7.94 -22.85
C LEU A 313 -3.81 8.91 -23.16
N PHE A 314 -2.71 8.73 -22.45
CA PHE A 314 -1.50 9.54 -22.54
C PHE A 314 -0.28 8.65 -22.77
N GLN A 315 0.90 9.28 -22.87
CA GLN A 315 2.18 8.59 -22.92
C GLN A 315 3.18 9.29 -22.01
N ILE A 316 4.07 8.55 -21.38
CA ILE A 316 5.21 9.14 -20.69
C ILE A 316 6.06 9.85 -21.74
N TYR A 317 6.16 11.17 -21.65
CA TYR A 317 6.94 11.96 -22.62
C TYR A 317 8.28 12.44 -22.07
N LYS A 318 8.49 12.33 -20.75
CA LYS A 318 9.74 12.76 -20.11
C LYS A 318 9.92 12.10 -18.76
N LYS A 319 11.13 11.61 -18.51
CA LYS A 319 11.53 11.02 -17.22
C LYS A 319 12.65 11.86 -16.60
N LYS A 320 12.58 12.07 -15.28
CA LYS A 320 13.61 12.73 -14.49
C LYS A 320 13.83 11.98 -13.19
N PRO A 321 15.07 11.62 -12.81
CA PRO A 321 15.34 10.94 -11.57
C PRO A 321 14.99 11.79 -10.35
N LEU A 322 15.19 13.10 -10.44
CA LEU A 322 14.86 14.12 -9.44
C LEU A 322 14.31 15.37 -10.14
N GLU A 323 13.29 15.98 -9.55
CA GLU A 323 12.66 17.20 -10.07
C GLU A 323 12.26 18.13 -8.91
N THR A 324 12.53 19.41 -9.04
CA THR A 324 11.97 20.41 -8.12
C THR A 324 10.62 20.87 -8.61
N MET A 325 9.58 20.59 -7.81
CA MET A 325 8.20 20.97 -8.10
C MET A 325 7.80 22.16 -7.23
N GLN A 326 7.31 23.23 -7.86
CA GLN A 326 6.83 24.41 -7.13
C GLN A 326 5.72 25.08 -7.90
N GLY A 327 4.78 25.64 -7.19
CA GLY A 327 3.65 26.32 -7.83
C GLY A 327 2.68 26.91 -6.82
N ALA A 328 1.67 27.55 -7.36
CA ALA A 328 0.48 28.00 -6.66
C ALA A 328 -0.67 28.03 -7.66
N PHE A 329 -1.86 27.70 -7.22
CA PHE A 329 -3.07 27.66 -8.04
C PHE A 329 -3.98 28.86 -7.73
N GLU A 330 -3.93 29.35 -6.50
CA GLU A 330 -4.64 30.56 -6.13
C GLU A 330 -3.93 31.81 -6.66
N GLY A 331 -4.69 32.78 -7.13
CA GLY A 331 -4.15 34.00 -7.71
C GLY A 331 -3.28 34.84 -6.75
N ASP A 332 -3.55 34.75 -5.44
CA ASP A 332 -2.77 35.39 -4.39
C ASP A 332 -1.58 34.55 -3.91
N ARG A 333 -1.41 33.34 -4.48
CA ARG A 333 -0.37 32.35 -4.14
C ARG A 333 -0.38 31.91 -2.68
N SER A 334 -1.52 31.99 -1.98
CA SER A 334 -1.65 31.58 -0.58
C SER A 334 -1.40 30.08 -0.39
N ASP A 335 -1.64 29.27 -1.42
CA ASP A 335 -1.44 27.82 -1.50
C ASP A 335 -0.04 27.42 -2.02
N PHE A 336 0.90 28.36 -2.14
CA PHE A 336 2.24 28.08 -2.71
C PHE A 336 2.90 26.86 -2.05
N TYR A 337 3.39 25.95 -2.88
CA TYR A 337 4.16 24.78 -2.46
C TYR A 337 5.57 24.79 -3.09
N TYR A 338 6.50 24.10 -2.41
CA TYR A 338 7.89 23.94 -2.84
C TYR A 338 8.39 22.56 -2.43
N LEU A 339 8.67 21.71 -3.38
CA LEU A 339 9.08 20.31 -3.17
C LEU A 339 10.39 20.08 -3.95
N GLU A 340 11.50 20.13 -3.24
CA GLU A 340 12.83 19.97 -3.84
C GLU A 340 13.16 18.49 -4.03
N ASP A 341 13.78 18.16 -5.17
CA ASP A 341 14.23 16.80 -5.50
C ASP A 341 13.14 15.71 -5.37
N VAL A 342 11.97 15.93 -5.94
CA VAL A 342 10.91 14.93 -6.04
C VAL A 342 11.43 13.75 -6.89
N PRO A 343 11.50 12.51 -6.33
CA PRO A 343 12.16 11.42 -7.01
C PRO A 343 11.25 10.71 -8.02
N TRP A 344 11.88 10.13 -9.04
CA TRP A 344 11.27 9.19 -9.99
C TRP A 344 10.12 9.80 -10.79
N THR A 345 10.29 11.05 -11.24
CA THR A 345 9.25 11.81 -11.93
C THR A 345 9.14 11.41 -13.40
N MET A 346 7.91 11.07 -13.83
CA MET A 346 7.53 10.66 -15.18
C MET A 346 6.34 11.49 -15.64
N TYR A 347 6.56 12.49 -16.48
CA TYR A 347 5.52 13.35 -17.02
C TYR A 347 4.71 12.65 -18.11
N PHE A 348 3.37 12.72 -18.03
CA PHE A 348 2.48 12.08 -18.99
C PHE A 348 1.40 13.00 -19.58
N ASP A 349 1.01 14.06 -18.88
CA ASP A 349 0.00 15.03 -19.33
C ASP A 349 0.36 16.44 -18.87
N GLN A 350 0.97 17.25 -19.74
CA GLN A 350 1.47 18.60 -19.41
C GLN A 350 2.38 18.54 -18.16
N ALA A 351 2.04 19.29 -17.09
CA ALA A 351 2.80 19.24 -15.84
C ALA A 351 2.34 18.10 -14.88
N ARG A 352 1.41 17.23 -15.29
CA ARG A 352 1.01 16.06 -14.48
C ARG A 352 2.00 14.92 -14.66
N ALA A 353 2.42 14.35 -13.54
CA ALA A 353 3.43 13.29 -13.51
C ALA A 353 3.05 12.15 -12.57
N LEU A 354 3.60 10.96 -12.84
CA LEU A 354 3.73 9.87 -11.89
C LEU A 354 5.04 10.10 -11.15
N HIS A 355 5.06 10.11 -9.80
CA HIS A 355 6.29 10.36 -9.05
C HIS A 355 6.24 9.86 -7.60
N GLY A 356 7.39 9.71 -6.96
CA GLY A 356 7.49 9.41 -5.54
C GLY A 356 7.15 10.62 -4.67
N ALA A 357 6.36 10.40 -3.61
CA ALA A 357 5.91 11.47 -2.71
C ALA A 357 6.42 11.23 -1.29
N TYR A 358 7.61 11.76 -0.96
CA TYR A 358 8.24 11.62 0.36
C TYR A 358 7.47 12.37 1.48
N TRP A 359 6.57 13.28 1.13
CA TRP A 359 5.75 14.04 2.09
C TRP A 359 4.44 13.34 2.46
N ARG A 360 4.13 12.20 1.81
CA ARG A 360 2.85 11.49 1.96
C ARG A 360 3.02 10.17 2.72
N ALA A 361 2.17 9.96 3.71
CA ALA A 361 2.16 8.73 4.50
C ALA A 361 0.94 7.82 4.19
N TRP A 362 -0.05 8.32 3.43
CA TRP A 362 -1.31 7.65 3.18
C TRP A 362 -1.61 7.65 1.68
N TYR A 363 -1.94 6.48 1.16
CA TYR A 363 -2.35 6.24 -0.23
C TYR A 363 -3.77 5.67 -0.25
N GLY A 364 -4.42 5.66 -1.43
CA GLY A 364 -5.81 5.24 -1.59
C GLY A 364 -6.82 6.38 -1.41
N TYR A 365 -6.37 7.64 -1.40
CA TYR A 365 -7.22 8.83 -1.28
C TYR A 365 -6.77 9.92 -2.25
N ALA A 366 -7.73 10.54 -2.93
CA ALA A 366 -7.45 11.72 -3.76
C ALA A 366 -7.00 12.91 -2.88
N GLY A 367 -6.22 13.81 -3.42
CA GLY A 367 -5.72 15.00 -2.72
C GLY A 367 -4.34 15.44 -3.19
N THR A 368 -4.12 15.41 -4.50
CA THR A 368 -3.00 16.07 -5.17
C THR A 368 -3.54 17.16 -6.10
N HIS A 369 -2.65 17.90 -6.72
CA HIS A 369 -3.02 18.91 -7.72
C HIS A 369 -2.98 18.35 -9.17
N GLY A 370 -3.26 17.07 -9.33
CA GLY A 370 -3.34 16.40 -10.63
C GLY A 370 -2.25 15.35 -10.87
N CYS A 371 -1.13 15.39 -10.17
CA CYS A 371 -0.13 14.34 -10.23
C CYS A 371 -0.62 13.04 -9.58
N VAL A 372 -0.02 11.92 -9.97
CA VAL A 372 -0.23 10.61 -9.36
C VAL A 372 0.94 10.32 -8.42
N ASN A 373 0.67 10.36 -7.13
CA ASN A 373 1.67 10.21 -6.08
C ASN A 373 1.79 8.74 -5.67
N PHE A 374 3.00 8.21 -5.76
CA PHE A 374 3.38 6.88 -5.32
C PHE A 374 4.18 6.92 -4.02
N SER A 375 4.27 5.80 -3.33
CA SER A 375 5.33 5.59 -2.34
C SER A 375 6.70 5.63 -3.04
N ILE A 376 7.76 5.91 -2.27
CA ILE A 376 9.11 6.02 -2.84
C ILE A 376 9.53 4.72 -3.53
N GLY A 377 9.28 3.56 -2.90
CA GLY A 377 9.66 2.26 -3.46
C GLY A 377 8.89 1.90 -4.72
N ASP A 378 7.60 2.20 -4.74
CA ASP A 378 6.74 1.91 -5.89
C ASP A 378 7.07 2.82 -7.09
N ALA A 379 7.34 4.10 -6.81
CA ALA A 379 7.80 5.04 -7.84
C ALA A 379 9.15 4.63 -8.42
N ALA A 380 10.09 4.17 -7.57
CA ALA A 380 11.40 3.68 -8.01
C ALA A 380 11.25 2.47 -8.92
N TRP A 381 10.44 1.48 -8.51
CA TRP A 381 10.18 0.31 -9.34
C TRP A 381 9.55 0.68 -10.68
N LEU A 382 8.52 1.54 -10.66
CA LEU A 382 7.84 1.96 -11.87
C LEU A 382 8.76 2.77 -12.79
N TYR A 383 9.60 3.63 -12.22
CA TYR A 383 10.58 4.41 -12.97
C TYR A 383 11.60 3.53 -13.71
N GLU A 384 12.11 2.47 -13.07
CA GLU A 384 13.01 1.52 -13.70
C GLU A 384 12.30 0.70 -14.80
N TRP A 385 11.05 0.31 -14.55
CA TRP A 385 10.28 -0.47 -15.53
C TRP A 385 9.84 0.38 -16.71
N ALA A 386 9.32 1.59 -16.50
CA ALA A 386 8.69 2.42 -17.52
C ALA A 386 9.71 3.06 -18.49
N GLN A 387 9.28 3.28 -19.72
CA GLN A 387 10.04 3.98 -20.76
C GLN A 387 9.27 5.21 -21.26
N GLU A 388 9.98 6.19 -21.82
CA GLU A 388 9.32 7.25 -22.59
C GLU A 388 8.60 6.63 -23.80
N GLY A 389 7.35 7.02 -24.01
CA GLY A 389 6.45 6.40 -24.97
C GLY A 389 5.49 5.35 -24.38
N ASP A 390 5.73 4.84 -23.16
CA ASP A 390 4.80 3.90 -22.53
C ASP A 390 3.42 4.55 -22.31
N PRO A 391 2.31 3.85 -22.68
CA PRO A 391 0.95 4.34 -22.49
C PRO A 391 0.57 4.47 -21.00
N VAL A 392 -0.07 5.58 -20.66
CA VAL A 392 -0.70 5.83 -19.37
C VAL A 392 -2.18 6.04 -19.60
N TYR A 393 -2.99 5.06 -19.20
CA TYR A 393 -4.43 5.11 -19.29
C TYR A 393 -5.03 5.53 -17.95
N VAL A 394 -5.62 6.71 -17.89
CA VAL A 394 -6.27 7.26 -16.71
C VAL A 394 -7.77 7.16 -16.90
N TRP A 395 -8.47 6.55 -15.96
CA TRP A 395 -9.92 6.36 -16.06
C TRP A 395 -10.62 6.41 -14.71
N ASP A 396 -11.91 6.74 -14.77
CA ASP A 396 -12.80 6.76 -13.61
C ASP A 396 -14.03 5.91 -13.88
N PRO A 397 -14.14 4.71 -13.28
CA PRO A 397 -15.32 3.86 -13.45
C PRO A 397 -16.59 4.41 -12.79
N SER A 398 -16.52 5.42 -11.93
CA SER A 398 -17.69 6.09 -11.36
C SER A 398 -18.31 7.10 -12.33
N GLY A 399 -17.52 7.65 -13.24
CA GLY A 399 -17.92 8.72 -14.15
C GLY A 399 -18.05 10.10 -13.47
N GLU A 400 -17.61 10.22 -12.21
CA GLU A 400 -17.71 11.49 -11.46
C GLU A 400 -16.61 12.48 -11.83
N THR A 401 -15.45 11.99 -12.29
CA THR A 401 -14.35 12.86 -12.72
C THR A 401 -14.70 13.52 -14.05
N PRO A 402 -14.64 14.86 -14.16
CA PRO A 402 -14.92 15.54 -15.42
C PRO A 402 -14.03 15.03 -16.57
N THR A 403 -14.60 14.95 -17.76
CA THR A 403 -13.86 14.53 -18.98
C THR A 403 -13.60 15.66 -19.97
N ASP A 404 -14.23 16.82 -19.78
CA ASP A 404 -14.01 18.01 -20.64
C ASP A 404 -12.60 18.58 -20.43
N PRO A 405 -11.73 18.56 -21.45
CA PRO A 405 -10.35 19.06 -21.33
C PRO A 405 -10.26 20.53 -20.93
N SER A 406 -11.29 21.36 -21.22
CA SER A 406 -11.31 22.77 -20.87
C SER A 406 -11.34 23.06 -19.37
N LEU A 407 -11.73 22.06 -18.56
CA LEU A 407 -11.72 22.15 -17.11
C LEU A 407 -10.34 21.89 -16.49
N TYR A 408 -9.38 21.47 -17.30
CA TYR A 408 -8.03 21.14 -16.87
C TYR A 408 -7.04 22.21 -17.35
N GLY A 409 -6.45 22.94 -16.42
CA GLY A 409 -5.29 23.79 -16.71
C GLY A 409 -4.05 22.96 -17.05
N GLU A 410 -2.88 23.61 -17.08
CA GLU A 410 -1.62 22.93 -17.40
C GLU A 410 -1.29 21.78 -16.42
N GLY A 411 -2.02 21.68 -15.32
CA GLY A 411 -1.76 20.76 -14.24
C GLY A 411 -0.71 21.31 -13.27
N GLY A 412 -0.60 20.69 -12.12
CA GLY A 412 0.28 21.19 -11.11
C GLY A 412 1.42 20.24 -10.83
N ALA A 413 2.59 20.71 -10.99
CA ALA A 413 3.75 20.34 -10.23
C ALA A 413 4.64 21.54 -10.03
#